data_265afe8a3aff6b846857ed0f73457a7e
#
_entry.id   265afe8a3aff6b846857ed0f73457a7e
#
_cell.length_a   1.000
_cell.length_b   1.000
_cell.length_c   1.000
_cell.angle_alpha   90.00
_cell.angle_beta   90.00
_cell.angle_gamma   90.00
#
_symmetry.space_group_name_H-M   'P 1'
#
loop_
_entity.id
_entity.type
_entity.pdbx_description
1 polymer ?
#
loop_
_entity_poly.entity_id
_entity_poly.type
_entity_poly.pdbx_seq_one_letter_code
_entity_poly.pdbx_strand_id
1 'polypeptide(L)'
;MKSTLEALEGNKVKLSIEVDESEFDRNVDAAFRKIARDIRLPGFRPGKAPRKVLEARIGLDAARGQALQDAIPEYLSQAVREHNVDIIATPDVKLLNNNDPINEENPTPSEFVFPVLFEATCEVRPEITVPGYGGLRVELLNPSLSEEELEEAIATELRRFGTLVDVDRAAAVGDNV
;
A
#
# COMPACT_ATOMS: atom_id res chain seq x y z
N MET A 1 19.25 -11.68 -6.56
CA MET A 1 18.23 -10.78 -7.10
C MET A 1 18.89 -9.53 -7.64
N LYS A 2 18.45 -9.05 -8.81
CA LYS A 2 18.82 -7.74 -9.35
C LYS A 2 17.55 -6.92 -9.50
N SER A 3 17.59 -5.65 -9.10
CA SER A 3 16.45 -4.73 -9.22
C SER A 3 16.86 -3.47 -9.96
N THR A 4 15.99 -2.99 -10.85
CA THR A 4 16.17 -1.72 -11.57
C THR A 4 14.92 -0.88 -11.40
N LEU A 5 15.10 0.43 -11.23
CA LEU A 5 14.01 1.39 -11.06
C LEU A 5 13.98 2.34 -12.25
N GLU A 6 12.80 2.50 -12.83
CA GLU A 6 12.52 3.43 -13.91
C GLU A 6 11.37 4.36 -13.48
N ALA A 7 11.58 5.68 -13.59
CA ALA A 7 10.54 6.65 -13.30
C ALA A 7 9.58 6.76 -14.48
N LEU A 8 8.28 6.70 -14.20
CA LEU A 8 7.20 6.89 -15.16
C LEU A 8 6.50 8.24 -14.94
N GLU A 9 5.69 8.65 -15.90
CA GLU A 9 4.87 9.85 -15.76
C GLU A 9 3.79 9.68 -14.69
N GLY A 10 3.39 10.78 -14.04
CA GLY A 10 2.27 10.78 -13.09
C GLY A 10 2.56 10.15 -11.73
N ASN A 11 3.74 10.39 -11.16
CA ASN A 11 4.15 9.87 -9.84
C ASN A 11 4.11 8.34 -9.74
N LYS A 12 4.47 7.67 -10.84
CA LYS A 12 4.60 6.22 -10.92
C LYS A 12 6.04 5.83 -11.16
N VAL A 13 6.41 4.70 -10.59
CA VAL A 13 7.69 4.07 -10.84
C VAL A 13 7.48 2.63 -11.27
N LYS A 14 8.35 2.16 -12.15
CA LYS A 14 8.42 0.77 -12.57
C LYS A 14 9.66 0.12 -11.95
N LEU A 15 9.44 -0.93 -11.20
CA LEU A 15 10.48 -1.78 -10.66
C LEU A 15 10.56 -3.04 -11.51
N SER A 16 11.71 -3.26 -12.16
CA SER A 16 11.99 -4.50 -12.89
C SER A 16 12.90 -5.36 -12.03
N ILE A 17 12.48 -6.58 -11.76
CA ILE A 17 13.14 -7.49 -10.82
C ILE A 17 13.49 -8.77 -11.55
N GLU A 18 14.75 -9.17 -11.41
CA GLU A 18 15.32 -10.40 -11.95
C GLU A 18 15.80 -11.30 -10.81
N VAL A 19 15.30 -12.53 -10.78
CA VAL A 19 15.60 -13.51 -9.74
C VAL A 19 16.28 -14.73 -10.38
N ASP A 20 17.48 -15.04 -9.91
CA ASP A 20 18.23 -16.20 -10.38
C ASP A 20 17.64 -17.52 -9.87
N GLU A 21 17.83 -18.61 -10.61
CA GLU A 21 17.35 -19.95 -10.26
C GLU A 21 17.77 -20.39 -8.86
N SER A 22 19.04 -20.16 -8.49
CA SER A 22 19.59 -20.56 -7.20
C SER A 22 18.93 -19.87 -6.00
N GLU A 23 18.49 -18.64 -6.19
CA GLU A 23 17.79 -17.88 -5.17
C GLU A 23 16.32 -18.32 -5.08
N PHE A 24 15.68 -18.50 -6.24
CA PHE A 24 14.31 -18.96 -6.32
C PHE A 24 14.11 -20.38 -5.77
N ASP A 25 15.09 -21.28 -5.95
CA ASP A 25 15.01 -22.69 -5.46
C ASP A 25 14.86 -22.75 -3.93
N ARG A 26 15.38 -21.74 -3.18
CA ARG A 26 15.14 -21.63 -1.73
C ARG A 26 13.67 -21.37 -1.42
N ASN A 27 12.99 -20.58 -2.25
CA ASN A 27 11.57 -20.30 -2.09
C ASN A 27 10.73 -21.52 -2.48
N VAL A 28 11.15 -22.28 -3.50
CA VAL A 28 10.55 -23.57 -3.84
C VAL A 28 10.65 -24.57 -2.67
N ASP A 29 11.80 -24.63 -2.00
CA ASP A 29 11.95 -25.45 -0.79
C ASP A 29 11.03 -24.99 0.37
N ALA A 30 10.84 -23.70 0.53
CA ALA A 30 9.91 -23.15 1.51
C ALA A 30 8.45 -23.48 1.16
N ALA A 31 8.08 -23.35 -0.12
CA ALA A 31 6.76 -23.73 -0.63
C ALA A 31 6.47 -25.22 -0.40
N PHE A 32 7.41 -26.10 -0.70
CA PHE A 32 7.25 -27.52 -0.39
C PHE A 32 7.03 -27.80 1.10
N ARG A 33 7.73 -27.11 1.99
CA ARG A 33 7.52 -27.22 3.44
C ARG A 33 6.14 -26.72 3.87
N LYS A 34 5.61 -25.68 3.23
CA LYS A 34 4.27 -25.15 3.47
C LYS A 34 3.23 -26.16 3.00
N ILE A 35 3.32 -26.61 1.76
CA ILE A 35 2.43 -27.61 1.16
C ILE A 35 2.44 -28.92 1.95
N ALA A 36 3.62 -29.37 2.42
CA ALA A 36 3.74 -30.59 3.23
C ALA A 36 2.96 -30.53 4.56
N ARG A 37 2.67 -29.34 5.09
CA ARG A 37 1.86 -29.17 6.31
C ARG A 37 0.37 -29.29 6.03
N ASP A 38 -0.03 -28.81 4.85
CA ASP A 38 -1.44 -28.73 4.44
C ASP A 38 -1.96 -30.03 3.88
N ILE A 39 -1.07 -30.84 3.27
CA ILE A 39 -1.43 -32.10 2.63
C ILE A 39 -1.13 -33.29 3.55
N ARG A 40 -2.11 -34.19 3.68
CA ARG A 40 -1.93 -35.50 4.34
C ARG A 40 -1.42 -36.54 3.35
N LEU A 41 -0.17 -36.93 3.50
CA LEU A 41 0.42 -38.02 2.70
C LEU A 41 0.37 -39.34 3.46
N PRO A 42 -0.12 -40.45 2.85
CA PRO A 42 -0.09 -41.76 3.46
C PRO A 42 1.35 -42.16 3.81
N GLY A 43 1.57 -42.62 5.06
CA GLY A 43 2.88 -43.03 5.55
C GLY A 43 3.79 -41.93 6.11
N PHE A 44 3.38 -40.66 6.04
CA PHE A 44 4.15 -39.53 6.59
C PHE A 44 3.32 -38.70 7.56
N ARG A 45 3.96 -38.26 8.64
CA ARG A 45 3.37 -37.25 9.53
C ARG A 45 3.31 -35.89 8.79
N PRO A 46 2.22 -35.11 8.91
CA PRO A 46 2.10 -33.79 8.28
C PRO A 46 3.37 -32.93 8.53
N GLY A 47 3.89 -32.34 7.45
CA GLY A 47 5.10 -31.52 7.47
C GLY A 47 6.43 -32.27 7.56
N LYS A 48 6.45 -33.62 7.48
CA LYS A 48 7.67 -34.44 7.56
C LYS A 48 7.96 -35.26 6.30
N ALA A 49 7.20 -35.06 5.24
CA ALA A 49 7.47 -35.72 3.96
C ALA A 49 8.72 -35.12 3.30
N PRO A 50 9.65 -35.95 2.77
CA PRO A 50 10.81 -35.49 2.03
C PRO A 50 10.41 -34.81 0.71
N ARG A 51 11.20 -33.81 0.25
CA ARG A 51 10.97 -33.07 -1.01
C ARG A 51 10.70 -34.00 -2.20
N LYS A 52 11.49 -35.05 -2.39
CA LYS A 52 11.32 -36.02 -3.48
C LYS A 52 9.95 -36.69 -3.52
N VAL A 53 9.36 -36.95 -2.35
CA VAL A 53 8.02 -37.57 -2.26
C VAL A 53 6.95 -36.53 -2.60
N LEU A 54 7.14 -35.30 -2.20
CA LEU A 54 6.25 -34.18 -2.53
C LEU A 54 6.29 -33.86 -4.03
N GLU A 55 7.46 -33.79 -4.62
CA GLU A 55 7.66 -33.59 -6.06
C GLU A 55 6.95 -34.67 -6.90
N ALA A 56 7.08 -35.94 -6.50
CA ALA A 56 6.45 -37.05 -7.20
C ALA A 56 4.91 -37.04 -7.09
N ARG A 57 4.36 -36.42 -6.05
CA ARG A 57 2.91 -36.45 -5.78
C ARG A 57 2.19 -35.18 -6.27
N ILE A 58 2.82 -34.03 -6.17
CA ILE A 58 2.22 -32.71 -6.44
C ILE A 58 2.73 -32.15 -7.77
N GLY A 59 3.94 -32.55 -8.17
CA GLY A 59 4.65 -31.95 -9.29
C GLY A 59 5.52 -30.77 -8.87
N LEU A 60 6.59 -30.54 -9.61
CA LEU A 60 7.52 -29.43 -9.38
C LEU A 60 6.88 -28.09 -9.77
N ASP A 61 6.08 -28.08 -10.84
CA ASP A 61 5.50 -26.86 -11.39
C ASP A 61 4.44 -26.25 -10.47
N ALA A 62 3.62 -27.06 -9.80
CA ALA A 62 2.69 -26.59 -8.79
C ALA A 62 3.40 -25.96 -7.60
N ALA A 63 4.53 -26.55 -7.16
CA ALA A 63 5.34 -25.98 -6.09
C ALA A 63 6.05 -24.68 -6.51
N ARG A 64 6.50 -24.59 -7.77
CA ARG A 64 7.07 -23.37 -8.35
C ARG A 64 6.03 -22.25 -8.45
N GLY A 65 4.81 -22.56 -8.91
CA GLY A 65 3.72 -21.60 -8.94
C GLY A 65 3.39 -21.04 -7.56
N GLN A 66 3.30 -21.90 -6.54
CA GLN A 66 3.09 -21.49 -5.16
C GLN A 66 4.27 -20.67 -4.61
N ALA A 67 5.50 -21.11 -4.91
CA ALA A 67 6.70 -20.38 -4.51
C ALA A 67 6.73 -18.98 -5.12
N LEU A 68 6.34 -18.83 -6.37
CA LEU A 68 6.28 -17.55 -7.06
C LEU A 68 5.27 -16.61 -6.40
N GLN A 69 4.05 -17.09 -6.12
CA GLN A 69 3.03 -16.30 -5.43
C GLN A 69 3.47 -15.82 -4.05
N ASP A 70 4.16 -16.69 -3.30
CA ASP A 70 4.64 -16.36 -1.95
C ASP A 70 5.88 -15.44 -2.00
N ALA A 71 6.74 -15.57 -3.02
CA ALA A 71 8.02 -14.85 -3.12
C ALA A 71 7.91 -13.46 -3.75
N ILE A 72 6.97 -13.21 -4.66
CA ILE A 72 6.79 -11.89 -5.32
C ILE A 72 6.69 -10.75 -4.29
N PRO A 73 5.85 -10.83 -3.24
CA PRO A 73 5.76 -9.76 -2.23
C PRO A 73 7.06 -9.53 -1.47
N GLU A 74 7.85 -10.60 -1.22
CA GLU A 74 9.14 -10.51 -0.53
C GLU A 74 10.18 -9.80 -1.39
N TYR A 75 10.32 -10.21 -2.65
CA TYR A 75 11.24 -9.57 -3.61
C TYR A 75 10.89 -8.12 -3.87
N LEU A 76 9.58 -7.82 -3.99
CA LEU A 76 9.11 -6.46 -4.16
C LEU A 76 9.45 -5.60 -2.93
N SER A 77 9.21 -6.10 -1.72
CA SER A 77 9.56 -5.40 -0.48
C SER A 77 11.06 -5.14 -0.36
N GLN A 78 11.88 -6.07 -0.84
CA GLN A 78 13.33 -5.90 -0.86
C GLN A 78 13.75 -4.83 -1.88
N ALA A 79 13.21 -4.87 -3.10
CA ALA A 79 13.50 -3.88 -4.14
C ALA A 79 13.07 -2.46 -3.73
N VAL A 80 11.91 -2.32 -3.09
CA VAL A 80 11.40 -1.06 -2.55
C VAL A 80 12.35 -0.46 -1.51
N ARG A 81 12.87 -1.29 -0.61
CA ARG A 81 13.85 -0.86 0.40
C ARG A 81 15.20 -0.50 -0.22
N GLU A 82 15.67 -1.27 -1.21
CA GLU A 82 16.94 -1.02 -1.91
C GLU A 82 16.93 0.33 -2.63
N HIS A 83 15.82 0.66 -3.29
CA HIS A 83 15.65 1.92 -4.02
C HIS A 83 15.04 3.05 -3.17
N ASN A 84 14.73 2.80 -1.89
CA ASN A 84 14.14 3.77 -0.96
C ASN A 84 12.86 4.44 -1.52
N VAL A 85 11.98 3.62 -2.10
CA VAL A 85 10.72 4.07 -2.72
C VAL A 85 9.60 4.10 -1.70
N ASP A 86 8.85 5.21 -1.63
CA ASP A 86 7.67 5.34 -0.74
C ASP A 86 6.38 5.04 -1.53
N ILE A 87 5.94 3.78 -1.48
CA ILE A 87 4.76 3.30 -2.20
C ILE A 87 3.49 3.65 -1.42
N ILE A 88 2.49 4.23 -2.10
CA ILE A 88 1.22 4.65 -1.51
C ILE A 88 0.03 3.76 -1.88
N ALA A 89 0.16 2.93 -2.92
CA ALA A 89 -0.89 2.04 -3.39
C ALA A 89 -0.37 0.62 -3.63
N THR A 90 -1.26 -0.36 -3.73
CA THR A 90 -0.90 -1.74 -4.07
C THR A 90 -0.27 -1.79 -5.46
N PRO A 91 0.94 -2.35 -5.60
CA PRO A 91 1.62 -2.45 -6.89
C PRO A 91 0.89 -3.37 -7.87
N ASP A 92 0.89 -2.99 -9.16
CA ASP A 92 0.47 -3.87 -10.25
C ASP A 92 1.68 -4.67 -10.73
N VAL A 93 1.62 -6.00 -10.56
CA VAL A 93 2.74 -6.90 -10.87
C VAL A 93 2.45 -7.69 -12.12
N LYS A 94 3.38 -7.68 -13.08
CA LYS A 94 3.32 -8.43 -14.33
C LYS A 94 4.55 -9.31 -14.49
N LEU A 95 4.34 -10.58 -14.77
CA LEU A 95 5.40 -11.51 -15.13
C LEU A 95 5.76 -11.34 -16.61
N LEU A 96 7.06 -11.29 -16.92
CA LEU A 96 7.55 -11.02 -18.28
C LEU A 96 7.87 -12.32 -19.06
N ASN A 97 8.27 -13.36 -18.39
CA ASN A 97 8.51 -14.66 -18.96
C ASN A 97 7.41 -15.63 -18.48
N ASN A 98 6.82 -16.41 -19.33
CA ASN A 98 5.66 -17.31 -19.16
C ASN A 98 5.63 -18.14 -17.85
N ASN A 99 5.97 -17.53 -16.73
CA ASN A 99 6.00 -18.12 -15.39
C ASN A 99 4.71 -17.84 -14.60
N ASP A 100 3.61 -17.52 -15.30
CA ASP A 100 2.34 -17.30 -14.65
C ASP A 100 1.93 -18.49 -13.78
N PRO A 101 1.42 -18.27 -12.58
CA PRO A 101 0.96 -19.36 -11.74
C PRO A 101 -0.17 -20.12 -12.43
N ILE A 102 -0.18 -21.42 -12.23
CA ILE A 102 -1.23 -22.31 -12.76
C ILE A 102 -2.58 -21.86 -12.18
N ASN A 103 -3.49 -21.45 -13.05
CA ASN A 103 -4.85 -21.07 -12.71
C ASN A 103 -5.84 -21.70 -13.70
N GLU A 104 -7.16 -21.44 -13.55
CA GLU A 104 -8.20 -22.01 -14.41
C GLU A 104 -8.04 -21.57 -15.88
N GLU A 105 -7.46 -20.39 -16.12
CA GLU A 105 -7.23 -19.84 -17.47
C GLU A 105 -5.98 -20.44 -18.13
N ASN A 106 -5.03 -20.95 -17.34
CA ASN A 106 -3.76 -21.51 -17.83
C ASN A 106 -3.48 -22.89 -17.20
N PRO A 107 -4.25 -23.94 -17.60
CA PRO A 107 -4.19 -25.26 -16.97
C PRO A 107 -2.96 -26.10 -17.40
N THR A 108 -2.24 -25.67 -18.43
CA THR A 108 -1.03 -26.36 -18.92
C THR A 108 0.20 -25.69 -18.32
N PRO A 109 1.03 -26.40 -17.53
CA PRO A 109 2.28 -25.84 -17.05
C PRO A 109 3.19 -25.56 -18.26
N SER A 110 3.37 -24.29 -18.58
CA SER A 110 4.46 -23.88 -19.47
C SER A 110 5.78 -24.19 -18.77
N GLU A 111 6.78 -24.61 -19.53
CA GLU A 111 8.12 -24.85 -19.02
C GLU A 111 8.60 -23.63 -18.24
N PHE A 112 8.95 -23.81 -16.96
CA PHE A 112 9.33 -22.71 -16.08
C PHE A 112 10.66 -22.11 -16.54
N VAL A 113 10.67 -20.84 -16.90
CA VAL A 113 11.81 -20.16 -17.52
C VAL A 113 12.60 -19.37 -16.50
N PHE A 114 13.93 -19.49 -16.52
CA PHE A 114 14.85 -18.71 -15.70
C PHE A 114 15.71 -17.75 -16.53
N PRO A 115 16.13 -16.61 -15.98
CA PRO A 115 15.75 -16.06 -14.66
C PRO A 115 14.26 -15.69 -14.60
N VAL A 116 13.68 -15.66 -13.39
CA VAL A 116 12.32 -15.15 -13.19
C VAL A 116 12.37 -13.63 -13.32
N LEU A 117 11.61 -13.11 -14.29
CA LEU A 117 11.53 -11.67 -14.57
C LEU A 117 10.11 -11.18 -14.30
N PHE A 118 9.98 -10.14 -13.49
CA PHE A 118 8.69 -9.48 -13.30
C PHE A 118 8.87 -7.97 -13.15
N GLU A 119 7.84 -7.25 -13.54
CA GLU A 119 7.73 -5.80 -13.42
C GLU A 119 6.63 -5.45 -12.43
N ALA A 120 6.91 -4.49 -11.56
CA ALA A 120 5.93 -3.94 -10.66
C ALA A 120 5.77 -2.45 -10.92
N THR A 121 4.55 -2.02 -11.26
CA THR A 121 4.23 -0.61 -11.38
C THR A 121 3.67 -0.12 -10.05
N CYS A 122 4.37 0.83 -9.43
CA CYS A 122 4.04 1.36 -8.12
C CYS A 122 3.68 2.84 -8.22
N GLU A 123 2.66 3.26 -7.47
CA GLU A 123 2.39 4.68 -7.25
C GLU A 123 3.18 5.15 -6.04
N VAL A 124 3.91 6.27 -6.22
CA VAL A 124 4.82 6.80 -5.20
C VAL A 124 4.35 8.17 -4.73
N ARG A 125 4.73 8.53 -3.51
CA ARG A 125 4.48 9.85 -2.98
C ARG A 125 5.25 10.90 -3.80
N PRO A 126 4.58 11.94 -4.33
CA PRO A 126 5.25 12.98 -5.08
C PRO A 126 6.18 13.80 -4.18
N GLU A 127 7.37 14.12 -4.67
CA GLU A 127 8.22 15.12 -4.06
C GLU A 127 7.69 16.51 -4.40
N ILE A 128 7.13 17.18 -3.41
CA ILE A 128 6.57 18.53 -3.57
C ILE A 128 7.63 19.55 -3.16
N THR A 129 8.13 20.28 -4.14
CA THR A 129 9.00 21.44 -3.89
C THR A 129 8.13 22.70 -3.94
N VAL A 130 7.98 23.38 -2.83
CA VAL A 130 7.22 24.64 -2.76
C VAL A 130 8.23 25.79 -2.95
N PRO A 131 8.26 26.46 -4.12
CA PRO A 131 9.14 27.60 -4.32
C PRO A 131 8.62 28.82 -3.58
N GLY A 132 9.52 29.63 -3.05
CA GLY A 132 9.18 30.96 -2.51
C GLY A 132 8.53 30.99 -1.13
N TYR A 133 8.49 29.88 -0.37
CA TYR A 133 7.97 29.87 1.00
C TYR A 133 8.90 30.60 2.00
N GLY A 134 10.18 30.75 1.66
CA GLY A 134 11.14 31.53 2.44
C GLY A 134 10.99 33.02 2.12
N GLY A 135 10.78 33.85 3.14
CA GLY A 135 10.67 35.31 2.98
C GLY A 135 9.26 35.84 2.75
N LEU A 136 8.23 35.01 2.98
CA LEU A 136 6.85 35.48 3.01
C LEU A 136 6.71 36.60 4.07
N ARG A 137 6.17 37.76 3.65
CA ARG A 137 5.78 38.83 4.54
C ARG A 137 4.28 38.79 4.71
N VAL A 138 3.86 38.59 5.94
CA VAL A 138 2.45 38.64 6.33
C VAL A 138 2.24 39.89 7.13
N GLU A 139 1.28 40.73 6.72
CA GLU A 139 0.85 41.86 7.56
C GLU A 139 0.07 41.29 8.74
N LEU A 140 0.61 41.54 9.94
CA LEU A 140 -0.13 41.23 11.15
C LEU A 140 -1.21 42.28 11.34
N LEU A 141 -2.45 41.83 11.46
CA LEU A 141 -3.54 42.70 11.85
C LEU A 141 -3.21 43.33 13.21
N ASN A 142 -3.51 44.59 13.35
CA ASN A 142 -3.29 45.29 14.63
C ASN A 142 -4.08 44.56 15.74
N PRO A 143 -3.43 44.08 16.81
CA PRO A 143 -4.11 43.37 17.89
C PRO A 143 -4.99 44.27 18.77
N SER A 144 -5.02 45.58 18.52
CA SER A 144 -5.93 46.47 19.23
C SER A 144 -7.37 46.27 18.73
N LEU A 145 -8.24 45.89 19.63
CA LEU A 145 -9.69 45.84 19.39
C LEU A 145 -10.21 47.26 19.13
N SER A 146 -11.09 47.38 18.15
CA SER A 146 -11.89 48.60 17.99
C SER A 146 -12.97 48.70 19.08
N GLU A 147 -13.46 49.90 19.38
CA GLU A 147 -14.56 50.07 20.33
C GLU A 147 -15.81 49.31 19.88
N GLU A 148 -16.08 49.27 18.59
CA GLU A 148 -17.21 48.52 17.99
C GLU A 148 -17.10 47.01 18.22
N GLU A 149 -15.92 46.41 18.01
CA GLU A 149 -15.68 45.00 18.26
C GLU A 149 -15.80 44.62 19.73
N LEU A 150 -15.38 45.55 20.62
CA LEU A 150 -15.53 45.37 22.06
C LEU A 150 -16.99 45.41 22.48
N GLU A 151 -17.77 46.37 21.98
CA GLU A 151 -19.23 46.45 22.25
C GLU A 151 -19.99 45.21 21.73
N GLU A 152 -19.63 44.73 20.53
CA GLU A 152 -20.25 43.53 19.98
C GLU A 152 -19.91 42.27 20.79
N ALA A 153 -18.67 42.13 21.26
CA ALA A 153 -18.27 41.05 22.14
C ALA A 153 -19.01 41.09 23.48
N ILE A 154 -19.13 42.28 24.09
CA ILE A 154 -19.90 42.47 25.31
C ILE A 154 -21.38 42.15 25.11
N ALA A 155 -21.97 42.64 24.02
CA ALA A 155 -23.37 42.34 23.69
C ALA A 155 -23.62 40.85 23.51
N THR A 156 -22.66 40.13 22.91
CA THR A 156 -22.73 38.67 22.73
C THR A 156 -22.69 37.92 24.06
N GLU A 157 -21.79 38.32 24.96
CA GLU A 157 -21.71 37.74 26.30
C GLU A 157 -22.95 38.09 27.14
N LEU A 158 -23.45 39.30 27.08
CA LEU A 158 -24.71 39.66 27.77
C LEU A 158 -25.91 38.83 27.31
N ARG A 159 -26.03 38.50 26.03
CA ARG A 159 -27.08 37.61 25.52
C ARG A 159 -26.97 36.21 26.11
N ARG A 160 -25.80 35.69 26.39
CA ARG A 160 -25.62 34.35 27.01
C ARG A 160 -26.15 34.32 28.44
N PHE A 161 -26.11 35.43 29.15
CA PHE A 161 -26.62 35.54 30.52
C PHE A 161 -28.04 36.13 30.59
N GLY A 162 -28.64 36.44 29.43
CA GLY A 162 -29.99 36.99 29.38
C GLY A 162 -31.03 35.93 29.84
N THR A 163 -32.04 36.41 30.57
CA THR A 163 -33.22 35.62 30.92
C THR A 163 -34.38 36.06 30.04
N LEU A 164 -35.20 35.08 29.58
CA LEU A 164 -36.42 35.35 28.83
C LEU A 164 -37.45 35.90 29.79
N VAL A 165 -38.08 37.01 29.41
CA VAL A 165 -39.18 37.64 30.16
C VAL A 165 -40.37 37.80 29.21
N ASP A 166 -41.51 37.34 29.64
CA ASP A 166 -42.77 37.52 28.89
C ASP A 166 -43.16 39.01 28.83
N VAL A 167 -43.51 39.47 27.63
CA VAL A 167 -43.93 40.85 27.42
C VAL A 167 -45.28 40.93 26.69
N ASP A 168 -46.18 41.74 27.22
CA ASP A 168 -47.50 42.00 26.67
C ASP A 168 -47.50 43.09 25.59
N ARG A 169 -46.73 42.86 24.52
CA ARG A 169 -46.67 43.73 23.34
C ARG A 169 -46.56 42.92 22.05
N ALA A 170 -46.86 43.55 20.92
CA ALA A 170 -46.62 42.93 19.62
C ALA A 170 -45.13 42.61 19.47
N ALA A 171 -44.85 41.42 18.84
CA ALA A 171 -43.48 40.98 18.63
C ALA A 171 -42.68 41.99 17.78
N ALA A 172 -41.47 42.25 18.18
CA ALA A 172 -40.53 43.13 17.52
C ALA A 172 -39.27 42.38 17.05
N VAL A 173 -38.51 42.97 16.14
CA VAL A 173 -37.26 42.37 15.67
C VAL A 173 -36.29 42.24 16.87
N GLY A 174 -35.89 40.99 17.15
CA GLY A 174 -35.01 40.65 18.28
C GLY A 174 -35.72 39.94 19.44
N ASP A 175 -37.05 39.80 19.39
CA ASP A 175 -37.80 39.02 20.35
C ASP A 175 -37.77 37.49 19.99
N ASN A 176 -37.78 36.65 21.00
CA ASN A 176 -38.01 35.21 20.84
C ASN A 176 -39.53 34.96 20.93
N VAL A 177 -40.06 34.35 19.88
CA VAL A 177 -41.49 34.03 19.75
C VAL A 177 -41.71 32.54 19.82
#